data_bf39bd63ec760b5b3ab7ad8ee628d33e
#
_entry.id   bf39bd63ec760b5b3ab7ad8ee628d33e
#
_cell.length_a   1.000
_cell.length_b   1.000
_cell.length_c   1.000
_cell.angle_alpha   90.00
_cell.angle_beta   90.00
_cell.angle_gamma   90.00
#
_symmetry.space_group_name_H-M   'P 1'
#
loop_
_entity.id
_entity.type
_entity.pdbx_description
1 polymer ?
#
loop_
_entity_poly.entity_id
_entity_poly.type
_entity_poly.pdbx_seq_one_letter_code
_entity_poly.pdbx_strand_id
1 'polypeptide(L)'
;MAAADTTALSYWLNWRVLLCALIILAPLVLASILIRRYEGKRREGVSSAGTLFKHEAWSTCLKTVHPRWLLSFRVFSFVAMLSLLIANVVIHGGGVFYFYTQWTFTLVTLYFGYGSLLSIYGCYIYNEEESYTYTSIDDAEQGTYRPPFTLEEATNNSKPCSTHSEAAGFWVYIFQVLFQTCAGAVVLTDIVFWGLIYPFTKGYRLSFLHVCMHSLNAVFLLGDTCLNSLRFPLFRISYFAFWSCIFVAYQWIIHAFMNLRWPYQFLDLSSPYAPLWYLWQGCIYRASPSLL
;
A
#
# COMPACT_ATOMS: atom_id res chain seq x y z
N MET A 1 -36.92 -8.78 10.41
CA MET A 1 -36.36 -10.14 10.39
C MET A 1 -35.40 -10.28 11.56
N ALA A 2 -35.51 -11.32 12.39
CA ALA A 2 -34.52 -11.59 13.42
C ALA A 2 -33.15 -11.82 12.74
N ALA A 3 -32.09 -11.26 13.32
CA ALA A 3 -30.72 -11.48 12.81
C ALA A 3 -30.44 -12.99 12.91
N ALA A 4 -29.88 -13.57 11.85
CA ALA A 4 -29.52 -14.99 11.86
C ALA A 4 -28.40 -15.22 12.89
N ASP A 5 -28.52 -16.32 13.65
CA ASP A 5 -27.47 -16.69 14.58
C ASP A 5 -26.23 -17.19 13.83
N THR A 6 -25.21 -16.35 13.80
CA THR A 6 -23.96 -16.63 13.08
C THR A 6 -23.09 -17.67 13.81
N THR A 7 -23.35 -17.96 15.08
CA THR A 7 -22.59 -18.98 15.83
C THR A 7 -23.08 -20.39 15.57
N ALA A 8 -24.28 -20.55 14.99
CA ALA A 8 -24.83 -21.84 14.64
C ALA A 8 -24.09 -22.50 13.48
N LEU A 9 -23.71 -23.79 13.64
CA LEU A 9 -23.01 -24.52 12.57
C LEU A 9 -23.83 -24.59 11.28
N SER A 10 -25.17 -24.62 11.36
CA SER A 10 -26.09 -24.60 10.22
C SER A 10 -26.00 -23.34 9.39
N TYR A 11 -25.57 -22.21 9.98
CA TYR A 11 -25.32 -20.96 9.23
C TYR A 11 -24.16 -21.13 8.27
N TRP A 12 -23.10 -21.82 8.69
CA TRP A 12 -21.87 -22.01 7.88
C TRP A 12 -21.96 -23.19 6.92
N LEU A 13 -22.73 -24.23 7.26
CA LEU A 13 -22.97 -25.41 6.41
C LEU A 13 -24.06 -25.13 5.37
N ASN A 14 -23.84 -24.13 4.50
CA ASN A 14 -24.77 -23.72 3.47
C ASN A 14 -24.02 -23.58 2.13
N TRP A 15 -24.68 -23.97 1.03
CA TRP A 15 -24.11 -23.85 -0.31
C TRP A 15 -23.66 -22.42 -0.68
N ARG A 16 -24.32 -21.38 -0.13
CA ARG A 16 -23.95 -19.98 -0.34
C ARG A 16 -22.58 -19.68 0.26
N VAL A 17 -22.30 -20.16 1.46
CA VAL A 17 -21.00 -19.99 2.13
C VAL A 17 -19.91 -20.68 1.32
N LEU A 18 -20.19 -21.92 0.85
CA LEU A 18 -19.24 -22.62 -0.03
C LEU A 18 -18.94 -21.83 -1.31
N LEU A 19 -19.99 -21.28 -1.93
CA LEU A 19 -19.82 -20.47 -3.15
C LEU A 19 -19.07 -19.18 -2.87
N CYS A 20 -19.36 -18.48 -1.77
CA CYS A 20 -18.61 -17.29 -1.35
C CYS A 20 -17.14 -17.62 -1.05
N ALA A 21 -16.86 -18.77 -0.42
CA ALA A 21 -15.51 -19.24 -0.17
C ALA A 21 -14.74 -19.48 -1.48
N LEU A 22 -15.36 -20.10 -2.47
CA LEU A 22 -14.76 -20.30 -3.79
C LEU A 22 -14.48 -18.96 -4.50
N ILE A 23 -15.39 -18.00 -4.40
CA ILE A 23 -15.24 -16.66 -4.96
C ILE A 23 -14.06 -15.91 -4.31
N ILE A 24 -13.81 -16.11 -3.02
CA ILE A 24 -12.65 -15.51 -2.32
C ILE A 24 -11.35 -16.26 -2.67
N LEU A 25 -11.40 -17.59 -2.76
CA LEU A 25 -10.23 -18.41 -3.06
C LEU A 25 -9.71 -18.20 -4.48
N ALA A 26 -10.59 -17.96 -5.45
CA ALA A 26 -10.19 -17.78 -6.84
C ALA A 26 -9.19 -16.60 -7.05
N PRO A 27 -9.47 -15.36 -6.57
CA PRO A 27 -8.51 -14.27 -6.66
C PRO A 27 -7.23 -14.52 -5.84
N LEU A 28 -7.31 -15.24 -4.70
CA LEU A 28 -6.12 -15.60 -3.92
C LEU A 28 -5.18 -16.54 -4.69
N VAL A 29 -5.74 -17.57 -5.33
CA VAL A 29 -4.97 -18.49 -6.18
C VAL A 29 -4.35 -17.74 -7.34
N LEU A 30 -5.15 -16.91 -8.04
CA LEU A 30 -4.65 -16.10 -9.14
C LEU A 30 -3.54 -15.14 -8.69
N ALA A 31 -3.72 -14.44 -7.57
CA ALA A 31 -2.74 -13.55 -6.98
C ALA A 31 -1.44 -14.30 -6.65
N SER A 32 -1.54 -15.50 -6.05
CA SER A 32 -0.39 -16.35 -5.74
C SER A 32 0.38 -16.76 -7.00
N ILE A 33 -0.33 -17.11 -8.07
CA ILE A 33 0.27 -17.49 -9.35
C ILE A 33 0.99 -16.28 -9.97
N LEU A 34 0.34 -15.11 -9.99
CA LEU A 34 0.91 -13.87 -10.54
C LEU A 34 2.19 -13.46 -9.78
N ILE A 35 2.13 -13.46 -8.45
CA ILE A 35 3.30 -13.15 -7.64
C ILE A 35 4.43 -14.14 -7.93
N ARG A 36 4.19 -15.45 -7.86
CA ARG A 36 5.22 -16.47 -8.16
C ARG A 36 5.78 -16.35 -9.57
N ARG A 37 4.96 -15.97 -10.55
CA ARG A 37 5.37 -15.87 -11.94
C ARG A 37 6.24 -14.65 -12.23
N TYR A 38 5.92 -13.51 -11.64
CA TYR A 38 6.54 -12.23 -11.98
C TYR A 38 7.56 -11.74 -10.95
N GLU A 39 7.42 -12.07 -9.66
CA GLU A 39 8.31 -11.63 -8.60
C GLU A 39 9.61 -12.46 -8.54
N GLY A 40 9.60 -13.76 -8.85
CA GLY A 40 10.74 -14.67 -8.66
C GLY A 40 11.72 -14.77 -9.82
N LYS A 41 11.47 -14.15 -10.98
CA LYS A 41 12.30 -14.35 -12.18
C LYS A 41 13.22 -13.17 -12.46
N ARG A 42 14.37 -13.14 -11.78
CA ARG A 42 15.54 -12.39 -12.25
C ARG A 42 16.12 -13.16 -13.46
N ARG A 43 15.67 -12.84 -14.67
CA ARG A 43 16.34 -13.28 -15.88
C ARG A 43 17.59 -12.42 -16.06
N GLU A 44 18.76 -13.02 -16.08
CA GLU A 44 20.01 -12.36 -16.44
C GLU A 44 19.85 -11.64 -17.78
N GLY A 45 20.14 -10.35 -17.80
CA GLY A 45 20.18 -9.52 -19.02
C GLY A 45 18.88 -8.84 -19.46
N VAL A 46 17.73 -9.09 -18.84
CA VAL A 46 16.48 -8.38 -19.15
C VAL A 46 15.95 -7.67 -17.90
N SER A 47 15.80 -6.34 -17.96
CA SER A 47 15.10 -5.58 -16.94
C SER A 47 13.69 -6.14 -16.80
N SER A 48 13.47 -7.03 -15.82
CA SER A 48 12.15 -7.58 -15.57
C SER A 48 11.26 -6.49 -14.99
N ALA A 49 9.96 -6.52 -15.30
CA ALA A 49 8.98 -5.54 -14.81
C ALA A 49 8.93 -5.43 -13.27
N GLY A 50 9.55 -6.36 -12.54
CA GLY A 50 9.66 -6.40 -11.08
C GLY A 50 10.98 -5.90 -10.51
N THR A 51 11.97 -5.47 -11.32
CA THR A 51 13.24 -4.95 -10.81
C THR A 51 13.01 -3.62 -10.11
N LEU A 52 13.36 -3.55 -8.84
CA LEU A 52 13.28 -2.37 -8.00
C LEU A 52 14.70 -1.90 -7.69
N PHE A 53 14.91 -0.59 -7.69
CA PHE A 53 16.18 0.01 -7.31
C PHE A 53 16.06 0.67 -5.93
N LYS A 54 17.16 0.64 -5.18
CA LYS A 54 17.20 1.13 -3.80
C LYS A 54 16.77 2.60 -3.69
N HIS A 55 17.23 3.44 -4.61
CA HIS A 55 16.95 4.89 -4.62
C HIS A 55 15.47 5.22 -4.90
N GLU A 56 14.70 4.36 -5.58
CA GLU A 56 13.29 4.61 -5.92
C GLU A 56 12.42 4.86 -4.69
N ALA A 57 12.82 4.36 -3.50
CA ALA A 57 12.05 4.52 -2.27
C ALA A 57 12.04 5.97 -1.72
N TRP A 58 13.06 6.78 -2.03
CA TRP A 58 13.21 8.14 -1.50
C TRP A 58 13.52 9.21 -2.54
N SER A 59 13.77 8.83 -3.80
CA SER A 59 13.97 9.81 -4.87
C SER A 59 12.65 10.39 -5.34
N THR A 60 12.69 11.67 -5.70
CA THR A 60 11.56 12.37 -6.31
C THR A 60 11.47 12.07 -7.79
N CYS A 61 10.26 12.11 -8.36
CA CYS A 61 10.02 11.92 -9.80
C CYS A 61 10.68 13.02 -10.64
N LEU A 62 10.79 14.24 -10.09
CA LEU A 62 11.44 15.38 -10.73
C LEU A 62 12.83 15.60 -10.13
N LYS A 63 13.88 15.52 -10.95
CA LYS A 63 15.27 15.73 -10.52
C LYS A 63 15.53 17.12 -9.92
N THR A 64 14.69 18.11 -10.26
CA THR A 64 14.76 19.47 -9.74
C THR A 64 14.21 19.62 -8.33
N VAL A 65 13.44 18.62 -7.84
CA VAL A 65 12.83 18.66 -6.51
C VAL A 65 13.74 17.91 -5.52
N HIS A 66 14.23 18.64 -4.52
CA HIS A 66 15.10 18.07 -3.51
C HIS A 66 14.36 16.99 -2.68
N PRO A 67 14.99 15.83 -2.34
CA PRO A 67 14.37 14.75 -1.55
C PRO A 67 13.75 15.18 -0.22
N ARG A 68 14.22 16.30 0.36
CA ARG A 68 13.63 16.88 1.60
C ARG A 68 12.15 17.26 1.46
N TRP A 69 11.68 17.61 0.26
CA TRP A 69 10.26 17.91 0.04
C TRP A 69 9.39 16.66 0.16
N LEU A 70 9.85 15.55 -0.40
CA LEU A 70 9.16 14.26 -0.26
C LEU A 70 9.16 13.81 1.20
N LEU A 71 10.29 13.96 1.91
CA LEU A 71 10.38 13.68 3.34
C LEU A 71 9.38 14.53 4.14
N SER A 72 9.37 15.84 3.93
CA SER A 72 8.46 16.75 4.64
C SER A 72 7.00 16.39 4.40
N PHE A 73 6.64 16.08 3.16
CA PHE A 73 5.30 15.65 2.80
C PHE A 73 4.89 14.35 3.51
N ARG A 74 5.78 13.34 3.52
CA ARG A 74 5.52 12.05 4.18
C ARG A 74 5.38 12.19 5.69
N VAL A 75 6.25 12.97 6.33
CA VAL A 75 6.16 13.24 7.78
C VAL A 75 4.86 13.97 8.12
N PHE A 76 4.50 15.00 7.34
CA PHE A 76 3.24 15.72 7.52
C PHE A 76 2.03 14.78 7.38
N SER A 77 1.99 13.97 6.32
CA SER A 77 0.92 13.00 6.08
C SER A 77 0.84 11.96 7.21
N PHE A 78 1.98 11.46 7.68
CA PHE A 78 2.04 10.52 8.79
C PHE A 78 1.45 11.10 10.07
N VAL A 79 1.89 12.31 10.47
CA VAL A 79 1.41 12.96 11.69
C VAL A 79 -0.09 13.28 11.59
N ALA A 80 -0.55 13.79 10.45
CA ALA A 80 -1.97 14.09 10.24
C ALA A 80 -2.83 12.83 10.32
N MET A 81 -2.45 11.76 9.62
CA MET A 81 -3.21 10.51 9.63
C MET A 81 -3.17 9.83 11.00
N LEU A 82 -2.02 9.80 11.65
CA LEU A 82 -1.89 9.23 13.00
C LEU A 82 -2.77 9.98 14.00
N SER A 83 -2.81 11.31 13.93
CA SER A 83 -3.67 12.14 14.79
C SER A 83 -5.16 11.83 14.58
N LEU A 84 -5.59 11.68 13.33
CA LEU A 84 -6.97 11.31 13.00
C LEU A 84 -7.31 9.88 13.45
N LEU A 85 -6.38 8.94 13.30
CA LEU A 85 -6.55 7.57 13.76
C LEU A 85 -6.73 7.52 15.28
N ILE A 86 -5.86 8.22 16.03
CA ILE A 86 -5.94 8.32 17.49
C ILE A 86 -7.26 8.98 17.90
N ALA A 87 -7.62 10.10 17.28
CA ALA A 87 -8.87 10.80 17.58
C ALA A 87 -10.09 9.88 17.35
N ASN A 88 -10.09 9.11 16.26
CA ASN A 88 -11.17 8.16 15.97
C ASN A 88 -11.27 7.06 17.02
N VAL A 89 -10.14 6.50 17.45
CA VAL A 89 -10.11 5.45 18.49
C VAL A 89 -10.53 6.02 19.86
N VAL A 90 -10.11 7.24 20.19
CA VAL A 90 -10.50 7.91 21.45
C VAL A 90 -12.00 8.21 21.51
N ILE A 91 -12.59 8.67 20.38
CA ILE A 91 -14.00 9.05 20.32
C ILE A 91 -14.92 7.84 20.26
N HIS A 92 -14.58 6.82 19.46
CA HIS A 92 -15.48 5.70 19.16
C HIS A 92 -15.03 4.36 19.80
N GLY A 93 -13.86 4.33 20.45
CA GLY A 93 -13.29 3.12 21.04
C GLY A 93 -12.65 2.17 20.03
N GLY A 94 -12.09 1.05 20.53
CA GLY A 94 -11.42 0.04 19.70
C GLY A 94 -12.32 -0.72 18.72
N GLY A 95 -13.64 -0.63 18.89
CA GLY A 95 -14.61 -1.25 17.97
C GLY A 95 -14.54 -0.72 16.54
N VAL A 96 -13.88 0.42 16.31
CA VAL A 96 -13.65 0.97 14.96
C VAL A 96 -12.87 0.01 14.05
N PHE A 97 -12.01 -0.83 14.60
CA PHE A 97 -11.25 -1.84 13.85
C PHE A 97 -12.10 -3.01 13.33
N TYR A 98 -13.38 -3.01 13.63
CA TYR A 98 -14.34 -3.91 13.02
C TYR A 98 -14.61 -3.58 11.54
N PHE A 99 -14.30 -2.34 11.10
CA PHE A 99 -14.55 -1.84 9.76
C PHE A 99 -13.29 -1.85 8.88
N TYR A 100 -13.46 -2.21 7.61
CA TYR A 100 -12.36 -2.22 6.62
C TYR A 100 -11.69 -0.86 6.44
N THR A 101 -12.45 0.21 6.56
CA THR A 101 -11.93 1.59 6.50
C THR A 101 -10.79 1.82 7.49
N GLN A 102 -10.93 1.32 8.74
CA GLN A 102 -9.89 1.48 9.75
C GLN A 102 -8.64 0.66 9.43
N TRP A 103 -8.81 -0.53 8.88
CA TRP A 103 -7.69 -1.34 8.40
C TRP A 103 -6.92 -0.63 7.31
N THR A 104 -7.63 -0.07 6.31
CA THR A 104 -7.04 0.69 5.21
C THR A 104 -6.36 1.95 5.72
N PHE A 105 -7.03 2.72 6.57
CA PHE A 105 -6.49 3.97 7.12
C PHE A 105 -5.22 3.72 7.96
N THR A 106 -5.22 2.67 8.77
CA THR A 106 -4.05 2.24 9.55
C THR A 106 -2.91 1.81 8.62
N LEU A 107 -3.21 1.04 7.57
CA LEU A 107 -2.20 0.61 6.60
C LEU A 107 -1.53 1.79 5.91
N VAL A 108 -2.31 2.80 5.47
CA VAL A 108 -1.78 4.03 4.85
C VAL A 108 -0.98 4.86 5.86
N THR A 109 -1.42 4.91 7.12
CA THR A 109 -0.64 5.56 8.19
C THR A 109 0.73 4.88 8.36
N LEU A 110 0.76 3.54 8.42
CA LEU A 110 2.00 2.77 8.49
C LEU A 110 2.88 2.99 7.25
N TYR A 111 2.28 3.06 6.06
CA TYR A 111 2.99 3.38 4.82
C TYR A 111 3.73 4.73 4.92
N PHE A 112 3.05 5.79 5.36
CA PHE A 112 3.68 7.10 5.52
C PHE A 112 4.73 7.13 6.61
N GLY A 113 4.53 6.44 7.74
CA GLY A 113 5.53 6.30 8.79
C GLY A 113 6.79 5.59 8.29
N TYR A 114 6.61 4.47 7.61
CA TYR A 114 7.72 3.71 7.03
C TYR A 114 8.43 4.46 5.90
N GLY A 115 7.65 5.12 5.02
CA GLY A 115 8.18 5.97 3.96
C GLY A 115 8.97 7.17 4.48
N SER A 116 8.56 7.73 5.62
CA SER A 116 9.31 8.79 6.30
C SER A 116 10.68 8.31 6.76
N LEU A 117 10.76 7.11 7.36
CA LEU A 117 12.05 6.52 7.78
C LEU A 117 12.98 6.28 6.59
N LEU A 118 12.47 5.73 5.49
CA LEU A 118 13.25 5.53 4.27
C LEU A 118 13.69 6.86 3.64
N SER A 119 12.85 7.89 3.69
CA SER A 119 13.19 9.23 3.18
C SER A 119 14.23 9.94 4.05
N ILE A 120 14.23 9.75 5.37
CA ILE A 120 15.29 10.23 6.27
C ILE A 120 16.63 9.60 5.87
N TYR A 121 16.65 8.27 5.71
CA TYR A 121 17.83 7.55 5.27
C TYR A 121 18.32 8.02 3.89
N GLY A 122 17.39 8.22 2.95
CA GLY A 122 17.70 8.72 1.61
C GLY A 122 18.28 10.14 1.60
N CYS A 123 17.75 11.04 2.43
CA CYS A 123 18.29 12.39 2.58
C CYS A 123 19.69 12.39 3.19
N TYR A 124 19.97 11.46 4.09
CA TYR A 124 21.32 11.31 4.67
C TYR A 124 22.33 10.91 3.57
N ILE A 125 22.01 9.89 2.76
CA ILE A 125 22.87 9.45 1.65
C ILE A 125 23.06 10.58 0.62
N TYR A 126 21.96 11.27 0.26
CA TYR A 126 22.03 12.36 -0.72
C TYR A 126 22.98 13.49 -0.27
N ASN A 127 22.91 13.91 1.00
CA ASN A 127 23.81 14.94 1.54
C ASN A 127 25.27 14.46 1.57
N GLU A 128 25.51 13.18 1.83
CA GLU A 128 26.86 12.61 1.82
C GLU A 128 27.46 12.63 0.40
N GLU A 129 26.69 12.19 -0.62
CA GLU A 129 27.11 12.24 -2.02
C GLU A 129 27.40 13.67 -2.50
N GLU A 130 26.56 14.62 -2.12
CA GLU A 130 26.75 16.05 -2.44
C GLU A 130 28.06 16.57 -1.81
N SER A 131 28.29 16.24 -0.54
CA SER A 131 29.53 16.63 0.17
C SER A 131 30.78 16.07 -0.49
N TYR A 132 30.77 14.79 -0.90
CA TYR A 132 31.91 14.20 -1.62
C TYR A 132 32.16 14.86 -2.98
N THR A 133 31.12 15.26 -3.69
CA THR A 133 31.23 15.92 -4.98
C THR A 133 31.87 17.30 -4.83
N TYR A 134 31.46 18.09 -3.84
CA TYR A 134 32.08 19.41 -3.56
C TYR A 134 33.54 19.26 -3.18
N THR A 135 33.89 18.34 -2.28
CA THR A 135 35.28 18.12 -1.86
C THR A 135 36.18 17.73 -3.03
N SER A 136 35.69 16.86 -3.91
CA SER A 136 36.45 16.44 -5.10
C SER A 136 36.65 17.59 -6.12
N ILE A 137 35.73 18.54 -6.22
CA ILE A 137 35.86 19.73 -7.09
C ILE A 137 36.88 20.68 -6.48
N ASP A 138 36.82 20.95 -5.17
CA ASP A 138 37.78 21.81 -4.50
C ASP A 138 39.22 21.25 -4.60
N ASP A 139 39.40 19.95 -4.43
CA ASP A 139 40.68 19.26 -4.58
C ASP A 139 41.22 19.37 -6.03
N ALA A 140 40.33 19.30 -7.03
CA ALA A 140 40.68 19.46 -8.42
C ALA A 140 41.10 20.89 -8.74
N GLU A 141 40.41 21.92 -8.23
CA GLU A 141 40.73 23.33 -8.39
C GLU A 141 42.05 23.70 -7.70
N GLN A 142 42.36 23.09 -6.55
CA GLN A 142 43.61 23.28 -5.82
C GLN A 142 44.79 22.50 -6.42
N GLY A 143 44.60 21.77 -7.52
CA GLY A 143 45.64 21.00 -8.20
C GLY A 143 46.09 19.74 -7.42
N THR A 144 45.45 19.40 -6.38
CA THR A 144 45.77 18.20 -5.50
C THR A 144 45.18 16.90 -6.10
N TYR A 145 44.26 17.02 -7.06
CA TYR A 145 43.63 15.88 -7.69
C TYR A 145 44.63 15.19 -8.65
N ARG A 146 45.05 13.97 -8.35
CA ARG A 146 45.73 13.07 -9.26
C ARG A 146 44.69 12.14 -9.87
N PRO A 147 44.36 12.23 -11.19
CA PRO A 147 43.54 11.22 -11.83
C PRO A 147 44.28 9.87 -11.78
N PRO A 148 43.57 8.75 -11.53
CA PRO A 148 44.19 7.44 -11.54
C PRO A 148 44.80 7.15 -12.89
N PHE A 149 46.14 6.92 -12.92
CA PHE A 149 46.94 6.84 -14.13
C PHE A 149 46.88 5.48 -14.84
N THR A 150 46.21 4.47 -14.22
CA THR A 150 46.11 3.15 -14.84
C THR A 150 44.65 2.64 -14.69
N LEU A 151 44.16 2.00 -15.77
CA LEU A 151 42.84 1.34 -15.79
C LEU A 151 42.64 0.32 -14.66
N GLU A 152 43.73 -0.29 -14.16
CA GLU A 152 43.72 -1.28 -13.08
C GLU A 152 43.55 -0.65 -11.69
N GLU A 153 44.06 0.57 -11.44
CA GLU A 153 43.81 1.29 -10.19
C GLU A 153 42.39 1.87 -10.13
N ALA A 154 41.84 2.23 -11.28
CA ALA A 154 40.45 2.68 -11.39
C ALA A 154 39.44 1.58 -11.02
N THR A 155 39.77 0.31 -11.25
CA THR A 155 38.91 -0.82 -10.87
C THR A 155 38.96 -1.17 -9.38
N ASN A 156 40.04 -0.82 -8.67
CA ASN A 156 40.18 -1.17 -7.24
C ASN A 156 39.81 -0.06 -6.27
N ASN A 157 39.85 1.21 -6.66
CA ASN A 157 39.58 2.35 -5.78
C ASN A 157 38.37 3.22 -6.19
N SER A 158 37.87 3.07 -7.40
CA SER A 158 36.58 3.65 -7.75
C SER A 158 35.48 2.73 -7.25
N LYS A 159 34.98 2.95 -6.02
CA LYS A 159 33.56 2.67 -5.79
C LYS A 159 32.83 3.40 -6.91
N PRO A 160 32.17 2.68 -7.82
CA PRO A 160 31.40 3.35 -8.86
C PRO A 160 30.37 4.21 -8.13
N CYS A 161 30.34 5.50 -8.41
CA CYS A 161 29.26 6.41 -8.06
C CYS A 161 27.99 5.97 -8.81
N SER A 162 27.45 4.81 -8.44
CA SER A 162 26.30 4.17 -9.06
C SER A 162 25.31 3.66 -8.00
N THR A 163 24.97 4.53 -7.03
CA THR A 163 23.83 4.31 -6.13
C THR A 163 22.55 4.09 -6.94
N HIS A 164 22.52 4.56 -8.18
CA HIS A 164 21.40 4.40 -9.11
C HIS A 164 21.20 2.99 -9.67
N SER A 165 22.17 2.09 -9.60
CA SER A 165 22.07 0.74 -10.16
C SER A 165 21.98 -0.36 -9.08
N GLU A 166 22.04 0.01 -7.80
CA GLU A 166 21.97 -0.97 -6.73
C GLU A 166 20.55 -1.54 -6.60
N ALA A 167 20.44 -2.88 -6.68
CA ALA A 167 19.16 -3.57 -6.53
C ALA A 167 18.57 -3.32 -5.14
N ALA A 168 17.25 -3.14 -5.08
CA ALA A 168 16.55 -2.89 -3.86
C ALA A 168 16.74 -4.03 -2.84
N GLY A 169 17.04 -3.67 -1.61
CA GLY A 169 17.03 -4.59 -0.50
C GLY A 169 15.61 -4.93 -0.03
N PHE A 170 15.51 -5.89 0.88
CA PHE A 170 14.25 -6.37 1.46
C PHE A 170 13.32 -5.26 1.97
N TRP A 171 13.86 -4.23 2.61
CA TRP A 171 13.10 -3.12 3.19
C TRP A 171 12.41 -2.25 2.13
N VAL A 172 13.10 -1.94 1.05
CA VAL A 172 12.52 -1.18 -0.08
C VAL A 172 11.45 -1.99 -0.78
N TYR A 173 11.65 -3.32 -0.86
CA TYR A 173 10.66 -4.23 -1.41
C TYR A 173 9.36 -4.23 -0.59
N ILE A 174 9.44 -4.32 0.75
CA ILE A 174 8.26 -4.21 1.63
C ILE A 174 7.55 -2.87 1.41
N PHE A 175 8.31 -1.77 1.30
CA PHE A 175 7.73 -0.45 1.07
C PHE A 175 6.92 -0.40 -0.22
N GLN A 176 7.46 -0.97 -1.28
CA GLN A 176 6.77 -1.06 -2.57
C GLN A 176 5.49 -1.92 -2.51
N VAL A 177 5.52 -3.04 -1.80
CA VAL A 177 4.34 -3.88 -1.57
C VAL A 177 3.28 -3.12 -0.78
N LEU A 178 3.68 -2.41 0.28
CA LEU A 178 2.78 -1.55 1.06
C LEU A 178 2.14 -0.47 0.19
N PHE A 179 2.92 0.23 -0.63
CA PHE A 179 2.42 1.26 -1.55
C PHE A 179 1.28 0.75 -2.42
N GLN A 180 1.49 -0.40 -3.05
CA GLN A 180 0.49 -0.96 -3.97
C GLN A 180 -0.72 -1.55 -3.25
N THR A 181 -0.51 -2.14 -2.08
CA THR A 181 -1.61 -2.60 -1.24
C THR A 181 -2.46 -1.42 -0.78
N CYS A 182 -1.84 -0.32 -0.34
CA CYS A 182 -2.53 0.92 0.02
C CYS A 182 -3.35 1.47 -1.15
N ALA A 183 -2.75 1.55 -2.35
CA ALA A 183 -3.44 2.10 -3.52
C ALA A 183 -4.73 1.33 -3.84
N GLY A 184 -4.67 0.00 -3.87
CA GLY A 184 -5.87 -0.82 -4.07
C GLY A 184 -6.89 -0.70 -2.94
N ALA A 185 -6.43 -0.71 -1.68
CA ALA A 185 -7.30 -0.65 -0.52
C ALA A 185 -8.03 0.71 -0.39
N VAL A 186 -7.33 1.82 -0.68
CA VAL A 186 -7.92 3.17 -0.68
C VAL A 186 -8.97 3.31 -1.76
N VAL A 187 -8.68 2.90 -2.99
CA VAL A 187 -9.63 2.95 -4.10
C VAL A 187 -10.90 2.16 -3.77
N LEU A 188 -10.75 0.93 -3.25
CA LEU A 188 -11.91 0.12 -2.85
C LEU A 188 -12.71 0.80 -1.72
N THR A 189 -12.05 1.28 -0.68
CA THR A 189 -12.69 1.92 0.46
C THR A 189 -13.50 3.14 0.05
N ASP A 190 -12.92 3.99 -0.78
CA ASP A 190 -13.54 5.25 -1.18
C ASP A 190 -14.67 5.05 -2.18
N ILE A 191 -14.52 4.13 -3.15
CA ILE A 191 -15.61 3.76 -4.07
C ILE A 191 -16.79 3.17 -3.29
N VAL A 192 -16.54 2.27 -2.34
CA VAL A 192 -17.60 1.66 -1.54
C VAL A 192 -18.27 2.70 -0.64
N PHE A 193 -17.52 3.58 -0.02
CA PHE A 193 -18.08 4.60 0.86
C PHE A 193 -18.88 5.66 0.08
N TRP A 194 -18.24 6.34 -0.86
CA TRP A 194 -18.86 7.44 -1.58
C TRP A 194 -19.86 6.99 -2.64
N GLY A 195 -19.66 5.81 -3.24
CA GLY A 195 -20.52 5.28 -4.30
C GLY A 195 -21.66 4.37 -3.81
N LEU A 196 -21.49 3.69 -2.66
CA LEU A 196 -22.47 2.71 -2.19
C LEU A 196 -23.04 3.03 -0.81
N ILE A 197 -22.19 3.30 0.20
CA ILE A 197 -22.69 3.48 1.58
C ILE A 197 -23.39 4.83 1.74
N TYR A 198 -22.68 5.90 1.43
CA TYR A 198 -23.18 7.26 1.65
C TYR A 198 -24.48 7.57 0.87
N PRO A 199 -24.59 7.30 -0.45
CA PRO A 199 -25.79 7.65 -1.22
C PRO A 199 -27.02 6.81 -0.85
N PHE A 200 -26.82 5.54 -0.44
CA PHE A 200 -27.92 4.61 -0.23
C PHE A 200 -28.34 4.44 1.24
N THR A 201 -27.59 5.01 2.19
CA THR A 201 -27.93 4.95 3.61
C THR A 201 -28.78 6.17 4.00
N LYS A 202 -30.10 5.97 4.08
CA LYS A 202 -31.03 7.05 4.48
C LYS A 202 -30.71 7.58 5.89
N GLY A 203 -30.57 8.88 6.03
CA GLY A 203 -30.30 9.54 7.31
C GLY A 203 -28.84 9.47 7.78
N TYR A 204 -27.91 9.04 6.93
CA TYR A 204 -26.48 9.04 7.25
C TYR A 204 -25.99 10.49 7.48
N ARG A 205 -25.50 10.76 8.68
CA ARG A 205 -24.91 12.05 9.03
C ARG A 205 -23.40 12.00 8.83
N LEU A 206 -22.91 12.73 7.86
CA LEU A 206 -21.47 12.92 7.67
C LEU A 206 -20.91 13.74 8.84
N SER A 207 -20.00 13.16 9.60
CA SER A 207 -19.13 13.92 10.49
C SER A 207 -17.85 14.33 9.75
N PHE A 208 -17.19 15.38 10.24
CA PHE A 208 -15.89 15.81 9.73
C PHE A 208 -14.89 14.63 9.70
N LEU A 209 -14.90 13.83 10.75
CA LEU A 209 -14.01 12.66 10.86
C LEU A 209 -14.28 11.63 9.76
N HIS A 210 -15.56 11.35 9.43
CA HIS A 210 -15.87 10.44 8.31
C HIS A 210 -15.35 10.95 6.96
N VAL A 211 -15.51 12.26 6.69
CA VAL A 211 -14.99 12.88 5.46
C VAL A 211 -13.47 12.74 5.42
N CYS A 212 -12.78 13.05 6.53
CA CYS A 212 -11.33 12.91 6.59
C CYS A 212 -10.87 11.46 6.37
N MET A 213 -11.54 10.49 7.00
CA MET A 213 -11.18 9.07 6.90
C MET A 213 -11.35 8.47 5.50
N HIS A 214 -12.26 9.05 4.69
CA HIS A 214 -12.58 8.57 3.35
C HIS A 214 -12.12 9.52 2.22
N SER A 215 -11.28 10.50 2.53
CA SER A 215 -10.76 11.41 1.50
C SER A 215 -9.27 11.69 1.68
N LEU A 216 -8.77 11.88 2.91
CA LEU A 216 -7.37 12.25 3.13
C LEU A 216 -6.41 11.11 2.83
N ASN A 217 -6.81 9.84 3.03
CA ASN A 217 -6.05 8.68 2.61
C ASN A 217 -5.74 8.73 1.10
N ALA A 218 -6.75 9.00 0.26
CA ALA A 218 -6.56 9.13 -1.18
C ALA A 218 -5.74 10.37 -1.54
N VAL A 219 -6.04 11.53 -0.95
CA VAL A 219 -5.34 12.79 -1.24
C VAL A 219 -3.85 12.68 -0.92
N PHE A 220 -3.50 12.14 0.26
CA PHE A 220 -2.10 11.99 0.63
C PHE A 220 -1.39 10.92 -0.21
N LEU A 221 -2.05 9.79 -0.50
CA LEU A 221 -1.43 8.74 -1.31
C LEU A 221 -1.21 9.21 -2.76
N LEU A 222 -2.16 9.96 -3.34
CA LEU A 222 -1.99 10.59 -4.66
C LEU A 222 -0.87 11.62 -4.64
N GLY A 223 -0.81 12.47 -3.60
CA GLY A 223 0.27 13.44 -3.42
C GLY A 223 1.65 12.76 -3.36
N ASP A 224 1.78 11.68 -2.58
CA ASP A 224 3.03 10.90 -2.55
C ASP A 224 3.34 10.28 -3.92
N THR A 225 2.33 9.72 -4.62
CA THR A 225 2.49 9.16 -5.97
C THR A 225 2.98 10.20 -6.98
N CYS A 226 2.52 11.44 -6.88
CA CYS A 226 2.98 12.54 -7.73
C CYS A 226 4.41 13.00 -7.41
N LEU A 227 4.86 12.83 -6.17
CA LEU A 227 6.17 13.28 -5.73
C LEU A 227 7.25 12.20 -5.83
N ASN A 228 6.91 10.94 -5.61
CA ASN A 228 7.86 9.84 -5.58
C ASN A 228 8.18 9.30 -6.98
N SER A 229 9.25 8.50 -7.08
CA SER A 229 9.66 7.81 -8.31
C SER A 229 9.31 6.33 -8.34
N LEU A 230 8.46 5.86 -7.41
CA LEU A 230 8.08 4.46 -7.30
C LEU A 230 7.32 3.99 -8.54
N ARG A 231 7.75 2.88 -9.10
CA ARG A 231 7.06 2.24 -10.23
C ARG A 231 5.80 1.52 -9.75
N PHE A 232 4.80 1.43 -10.61
CA PHE A 232 3.55 0.75 -10.32
C PHE A 232 3.37 -0.50 -11.19
N PRO A 233 4.09 -1.61 -10.94
CA PRO A 233 3.89 -2.84 -11.70
C PRO A 233 2.55 -3.50 -11.33
N LEU A 234 1.65 -3.59 -12.30
CA LEU A 234 0.25 -4.00 -12.11
C LEU A 234 0.09 -5.37 -11.43
N PHE A 235 1.01 -6.31 -11.64
CA PHE A 235 0.89 -7.64 -11.02
C PHE A 235 0.96 -7.58 -9.48
N ARG A 236 1.57 -6.55 -8.88
CA ARG A 236 1.65 -6.39 -7.43
C ARG A 236 0.33 -5.95 -6.79
N ILE A 237 -0.68 -5.56 -7.57
CA ILE A 237 -2.04 -5.37 -7.06
C ILE A 237 -2.59 -6.65 -6.43
N SER A 238 -1.97 -7.79 -6.74
CA SER A 238 -2.24 -9.09 -6.11
C SER A 238 -2.08 -9.06 -4.58
N TYR A 239 -1.19 -8.24 -4.04
CA TYR A 239 -1.03 -8.10 -2.58
C TYR A 239 -2.25 -7.43 -1.93
N PHE A 240 -2.90 -6.52 -2.63
CA PHE A 240 -4.16 -5.95 -2.20
C PHE A 240 -5.28 -7.01 -2.12
N ALA A 241 -5.32 -7.97 -3.05
CA ALA A 241 -6.26 -9.09 -2.97
C ALA A 241 -6.04 -9.92 -1.69
N PHE A 242 -4.79 -10.21 -1.33
CA PHE A 242 -4.48 -10.87 -0.05
C PHE A 242 -4.96 -10.06 1.16
N TRP A 243 -4.68 -8.75 1.18
CA TRP A 243 -5.11 -7.86 2.26
C TRP A 243 -6.62 -7.89 2.49
N SER A 244 -7.40 -7.78 1.42
CA SER A 244 -8.85 -7.80 1.51
C SER A 244 -9.40 -9.17 1.90
N CYS A 245 -8.80 -10.25 1.41
CA CYS A 245 -9.20 -11.60 1.83
C CYS A 245 -8.88 -11.88 3.30
N ILE A 246 -7.78 -11.34 3.83
CA ILE A 246 -7.47 -11.41 5.27
C ILE A 246 -8.57 -10.73 6.08
N PHE A 247 -9.05 -9.56 5.65
CA PHE A 247 -10.17 -8.90 6.31
C PHE A 247 -11.46 -9.71 6.27
N VAL A 248 -11.80 -10.32 5.13
CA VAL A 248 -12.99 -11.17 5.03
C VAL A 248 -12.85 -12.41 5.92
N ALA A 249 -11.69 -13.05 5.93
CA ALA A 249 -11.42 -14.19 6.82
C ALA A 249 -11.53 -13.78 8.29
N TYR A 250 -11.01 -12.62 8.68
CA TYR A 250 -11.16 -12.07 10.01
C TYR A 250 -12.64 -11.88 10.37
N GLN A 251 -13.46 -11.33 9.47
CA GLN A 251 -14.89 -11.18 9.70
C GLN A 251 -15.59 -12.53 9.88
N TRP A 252 -15.26 -13.52 9.06
CA TRP A 252 -15.85 -14.86 9.18
C TRP A 252 -15.48 -15.52 10.51
N ILE A 253 -14.21 -15.42 10.91
CA ILE A 253 -13.74 -15.99 12.18
C ILE A 253 -14.49 -15.35 13.36
N ILE A 254 -14.56 -14.02 13.43
CA ILE A 254 -15.25 -13.34 14.52
C ILE A 254 -16.73 -13.76 14.58
N HIS A 255 -17.43 -13.81 13.44
CA HIS A 255 -18.84 -14.18 13.40
C HIS A 255 -19.09 -15.66 13.72
N ALA A 256 -18.11 -16.54 13.51
CA ALA A 256 -18.22 -17.93 13.92
C ALA A 256 -18.18 -18.11 15.45
N PHE A 257 -17.51 -17.20 16.17
CA PHE A 257 -17.40 -17.26 17.63
C PHE A 257 -18.33 -16.29 18.36
N MET A 258 -18.76 -15.22 17.72
CA MET A 258 -19.53 -14.15 18.33
C MET A 258 -20.72 -13.77 17.44
N ASN A 259 -21.92 -13.79 17.98
CA ASN A 259 -23.11 -13.35 17.25
C ASN A 259 -23.15 -11.83 17.20
N LEU A 260 -22.46 -11.26 16.22
CA LEU A 260 -22.37 -9.82 15.98
C LEU A 260 -23.17 -9.44 14.73
N ARG A 261 -23.53 -8.16 14.62
CA ARG A 261 -24.09 -7.62 13.38
C ARG A 261 -22.97 -7.41 12.37
N TRP A 262 -23.15 -7.88 11.13
CA TRP A 262 -22.18 -7.65 10.05
C TRP A 262 -21.89 -6.15 9.85
N PRO A 263 -20.61 -5.75 9.71
CA PRO A 263 -20.24 -4.35 9.51
C PRO A 263 -20.77 -3.81 8.19
N TYR A 264 -20.95 -4.69 7.22
CA TYR A 264 -21.49 -4.39 5.91
C TYR A 264 -22.53 -5.44 5.54
N GLN A 265 -23.72 -5.00 5.08
CA GLN A 265 -24.81 -5.89 4.70
C GLN A 265 -24.43 -6.84 3.54
N PHE A 266 -23.50 -6.41 2.68
CA PHE A 266 -23.03 -7.23 1.58
C PHE A 266 -22.08 -8.37 2.00
N LEU A 267 -21.61 -8.40 3.24
CA LEU A 267 -20.84 -9.52 3.80
C LEU A 267 -21.74 -10.57 4.46
N ASP A 268 -23.01 -10.26 4.69
CA ASP A 268 -23.95 -11.18 5.36
C ASP A 268 -24.24 -12.39 4.46
N LEU A 269 -23.76 -13.56 4.89
CA LEU A 269 -23.92 -14.83 4.20
C LEU A 269 -25.34 -15.40 4.29
N SER A 270 -26.21 -14.86 5.16
CA SER A 270 -27.63 -15.25 5.20
C SER A 270 -28.44 -14.67 4.03
N SER A 271 -27.94 -13.60 3.41
CA SER A 271 -28.56 -12.98 2.26
C SER A 271 -28.64 -13.94 1.07
N PRO A 272 -29.79 -14.05 0.37
CA PRO A 272 -29.87 -14.84 -0.85
C PRO A 272 -28.97 -14.29 -1.98
N TYR A 273 -28.58 -13.03 -1.90
CA TYR A 273 -27.70 -12.33 -2.85
C TYR A 273 -26.23 -12.33 -2.43
N ALA A 274 -25.86 -12.99 -1.31
CA ALA A 274 -24.48 -13.01 -0.83
C ALA A 274 -23.46 -13.36 -1.93
N PRO A 275 -23.62 -14.42 -2.74
CA PRO A 275 -22.64 -14.73 -3.78
C PRO A 275 -22.49 -13.63 -4.85
N LEU A 276 -23.55 -12.89 -5.16
CA LEU A 276 -23.50 -11.77 -6.10
C LEU A 276 -22.72 -10.59 -5.53
N TRP A 277 -22.88 -10.30 -4.24
CA TRP A 277 -22.09 -9.26 -3.56
C TRP A 277 -20.62 -9.60 -3.52
N TYR A 278 -20.27 -10.85 -3.24
CA TYR A 278 -18.89 -11.32 -3.21
C TYR A 278 -18.27 -11.32 -4.63
N LEU A 279 -19.04 -11.67 -5.67
CA LEU A 279 -18.61 -11.54 -7.07
C LEU A 279 -18.38 -10.09 -7.47
N TRP A 280 -19.26 -9.17 -7.08
CA TRP A 280 -19.14 -7.76 -7.42
C TRP A 280 -17.87 -7.15 -6.80
N GLN A 281 -17.54 -7.49 -5.57
CA GLN A 281 -16.25 -7.17 -4.97
C GLN A 281 -15.08 -7.74 -5.79
N GLY A 282 -15.18 -8.99 -6.22
CA GLY A 282 -14.20 -9.63 -7.10
C GLY A 282 -14.05 -8.93 -8.46
N CYS A 283 -15.13 -8.35 -9.01
CA CYS A 283 -15.09 -7.59 -10.26
C CYS A 283 -14.37 -6.24 -10.09
N ILE A 284 -14.47 -5.57 -8.95
CA ILE A 284 -13.69 -4.35 -8.65
C ILE A 284 -12.20 -4.65 -8.68
N TYR A 285 -11.75 -5.82 -8.19
CA TYR A 285 -10.36 -6.27 -8.31
C TYR A 285 -9.88 -6.41 -9.76
N ARG A 286 -10.80 -6.72 -10.70
CA ARG A 286 -10.47 -6.91 -12.10
C ARG A 286 -10.55 -5.63 -12.94
N ALA A 287 -11.40 -4.69 -12.56
CA ALA A 287 -11.59 -3.41 -13.27
C ALA A 287 -10.49 -2.38 -12.96
N SER A 288 -9.79 -2.53 -11.85
CA SER A 288 -8.72 -1.62 -11.42
C SER A 288 -7.52 -1.48 -12.38
N PRO A 289 -7.16 -2.49 -13.21
CA PRO A 289 -6.06 -2.34 -14.17
C PRO A 289 -6.38 -1.48 -15.40
N SER A 290 -7.65 -1.14 -15.65
CA SER A 290 -8.06 -0.42 -16.87
C SER A 290 -8.40 1.06 -16.64
N LEU A 291 -8.27 1.56 -15.40
CA LEU A 291 -8.61 2.93 -15.01
C LEU A 291 -7.40 3.79 -14.56
N LEU A 292 -6.19 3.26 -14.74
CA LEU A 292 -4.92 4.00 -14.57
C LEU A 292 -4.11 3.92 -15.90
#